data_8f728645cd8a96084b1cd3a2321861f5
#
_entry.id   8f728645cd8a96084b1cd3a2321861f5
#
_cell.length_a   1.000
_cell.length_b   1.000
_cell.length_c   1.000
_cell.angle_alpha   90.00
_cell.angle_beta   90.00
_cell.angle_gamma   90.00
#
_symmetry.space_group_name_H-M   'P 1'
#
loop_
_entity.id
_entity.type
_entity.pdbx_description
1 polymer ?
#
loop_
_entity_poly.entity_id
_entity_poly.type
_entity_poly.pdbx_seq_one_letter_code
_entity_poly.pdbx_strand_id
1 'polypeptide(L)'
;CITFLYTLNGKQLVTVENLRNGDLHPVQKAMVESDGSQCGFCTPGIVMSMYCMYENKVKPTNENIDKYLSGNLCRCTGYIPIKNSIKNMYNYKKNNSNQNNIITLLKKIKRNDIMIENNESRFFVHYNLKGLIKDYQKNKNSYLLVGGTDLALEVTKKRNNLKNIFYIGSNK
;
A
#
# COMPACT_ATOMS: atom_id res chain seq x y z
N CYS A 1 -5.16 -3.60 -3.78
CA CYS A 1 -5.36 -2.34 -3.05
C CYS A 1 -5.77 -1.25 -4.01
N ILE A 2 -6.77 -0.48 -3.63
CA ILE A 2 -7.19 0.70 -4.37
C ILE A 2 -6.72 1.91 -3.58
N THR A 3 -5.67 2.58 -4.06
CA THR A 3 -5.08 3.74 -3.40
C THR A 3 -5.15 4.93 -4.35
N PHE A 4 -5.64 6.05 -3.87
CA PHE A 4 -5.60 7.28 -4.65
C PHE A 4 -4.15 7.70 -4.88
N LEU A 5 -3.75 7.85 -6.13
CA LEU A 5 -2.35 8.10 -6.53
C LEU A 5 -1.74 9.32 -5.80
N TYR A 6 -2.51 10.36 -5.64
CA TYR A 6 -2.05 11.61 -4.99
C TYR A 6 -1.71 11.46 -3.51
N THR A 7 -2.18 10.39 -2.83
CA THR A 7 -1.82 10.10 -1.44
C THR A 7 -0.40 9.56 -1.30
N LEU A 8 0.27 9.26 -2.43
CA LEU A 8 1.64 8.74 -2.47
C LEU A 8 2.70 9.84 -2.43
N ASN A 9 2.31 11.12 -2.48
CA ASN A 9 3.27 12.21 -2.38
C ASN A 9 4.11 12.11 -1.11
N GLY A 10 5.42 12.20 -1.26
CA GLY A 10 6.37 12.04 -0.15
C GLY A 10 6.51 10.61 0.41
N LYS A 11 6.02 9.60 -0.32
CA LYS A 11 6.12 8.18 0.05
C LYS A 11 6.87 7.39 -1.02
N GLN A 12 7.49 6.30 -0.61
CA GLN A 12 8.01 5.29 -1.53
C GLN A 12 6.88 4.33 -1.92
N LEU A 13 6.71 4.12 -3.22
CA LEU A 13 5.87 3.03 -3.73
C LEU A 13 6.74 1.81 -4.02
N VAL A 14 6.37 0.67 -3.47
CA VAL A 14 6.98 -0.62 -3.75
C VAL A 14 5.91 -1.55 -4.30
N THR A 15 6.13 -2.08 -5.50
CA THR A 15 5.25 -3.08 -6.12
C THR A 15 5.86 -4.47 -6.00
N VAL A 16 5.06 -5.50 -6.26
CA VAL A 16 5.51 -6.89 -6.17
C VAL A 16 6.66 -7.18 -7.13
N GLU A 17 6.67 -6.56 -8.29
CA GLU A 17 7.74 -6.70 -9.31
C GLU A 17 9.06 -6.10 -8.81
N ASN A 18 8.98 -4.99 -8.09
CA ASN A 18 10.17 -4.29 -7.58
C ASN A 18 10.84 -5.00 -6.39
N LEU A 19 10.24 -6.05 -5.86
CA LEU A 19 10.89 -6.86 -4.81
C LEU A 19 12.09 -7.63 -5.35
N ARG A 20 12.08 -7.96 -6.64
CA ARG A 20 13.19 -8.63 -7.32
C ARG A 20 14.33 -7.63 -7.55
N ASN A 21 15.51 -7.95 -7.04
CA ASN A 21 16.75 -7.21 -7.27
C ASN A 21 17.84 -8.23 -7.72
N GLY A 22 17.85 -8.55 -9.02
CA GLY A 22 18.58 -9.69 -9.57
C GLY A 22 17.85 -10.99 -9.29
N ASP A 23 17.96 -11.47 -8.04
CA ASP A 23 17.28 -12.68 -7.57
C ASP A 23 15.91 -12.39 -6.97
N LEU A 24 15.08 -13.44 -6.85
CA LEU A 24 13.81 -13.37 -6.15
C LEU A 24 14.01 -12.96 -4.68
N HIS A 25 13.17 -12.06 -4.21
CA HIS A 25 13.13 -11.74 -2.78
C HIS A 25 12.74 -12.98 -1.96
N PRO A 26 13.23 -13.16 -0.71
CA PRO A 26 12.87 -14.28 0.17
C PRO A 26 11.39 -14.64 0.19
N VAL A 27 10.50 -13.66 0.23
CA VAL A 27 9.05 -13.89 0.21
C VAL A 27 8.57 -14.47 -1.12
N GLN A 28 9.12 -14.01 -2.25
CA GLN A 28 8.78 -14.54 -3.57
C GLN A 28 9.30 -15.97 -3.73
N LYS A 29 10.54 -16.21 -3.31
CA LYS A 29 11.17 -17.53 -3.35
C LYS A 29 10.38 -18.54 -2.51
N ALA A 30 10.01 -18.16 -1.28
CA ALA A 30 9.20 -19.02 -0.42
C ALA A 30 7.82 -19.35 -1.03
N MET A 31 7.18 -18.39 -1.72
CA MET A 31 5.91 -18.64 -2.41
C MET A 31 6.05 -19.66 -3.55
N VAL A 32 7.16 -19.60 -4.29
CA VAL A 32 7.44 -20.56 -5.37
C VAL A 32 7.72 -21.95 -4.79
N GLU A 33 8.63 -22.05 -3.84
CA GLU A 33 9.09 -23.33 -3.29
C GLU A 33 8.07 -24.05 -2.41
N SER A 34 7.06 -23.36 -1.91
CA SER A 34 5.97 -23.93 -1.10
C SER A 34 4.67 -24.10 -1.88
N ASP A 35 4.68 -23.95 -3.20
CA ASP A 35 3.48 -24.01 -4.05
C ASP A 35 2.34 -23.10 -3.56
N GLY A 36 2.72 -21.92 -3.07
CA GLY A 36 1.80 -20.93 -2.46
C GLY A 36 0.86 -20.24 -3.45
N SER A 37 1.00 -20.50 -4.76
CA SER A 37 0.20 -19.90 -5.82
C SER A 37 -0.34 -20.96 -6.78
N GLN A 38 -1.61 -20.80 -7.23
CA GLN A 38 -2.21 -21.62 -8.28
C GLN A 38 -2.68 -20.73 -9.44
N CYS A 39 -3.86 -20.09 -9.36
CA CYS A 39 -4.33 -19.22 -10.43
C CYS A 39 -3.59 -17.88 -10.52
N GLY A 40 -2.85 -17.48 -9.49
CA GLY A 40 -2.02 -16.26 -9.44
C GLY A 40 -2.76 -14.97 -9.09
N PHE A 41 -4.09 -14.95 -9.08
CA PHE A 41 -4.85 -13.71 -8.89
C PHE A 41 -4.61 -13.04 -7.53
N CYS A 42 -4.59 -13.81 -6.45
CA CYS A 42 -4.34 -13.28 -5.09
C CYS A 42 -2.83 -13.13 -4.78
N THR A 43 -1.97 -13.71 -5.57
CA THR A 43 -0.53 -13.84 -5.30
C THR A 43 0.17 -12.50 -5.08
N PRO A 44 -0.02 -11.45 -5.90
CA PRO A 44 0.62 -10.15 -5.67
C PRO A 44 0.28 -9.54 -4.30
N GLY A 45 -0.99 -9.59 -3.91
CA GLY A 45 -1.44 -9.07 -2.62
C GLY A 45 -0.85 -9.85 -1.44
N ILE A 46 -0.86 -11.19 -1.53
CA ILE A 46 -0.30 -12.07 -0.50
C ILE A 46 1.21 -11.84 -0.36
N VAL A 47 1.94 -11.80 -1.47
CA VAL A 47 3.40 -11.53 -1.47
C VAL A 47 3.71 -10.18 -0.83
N MET A 48 2.92 -9.14 -1.08
CA MET A 48 3.12 -7.83 -0.45
C MET A 48 2.80 -7.84 1.04
N SER A 49 1.81 -8.61 1.49
CA SER A 49 1.54 -8.82 2.93
C SER A 49 2.67 -9.60 3.61
N MET A 50 3.19 -10.62 2.94
CA MET A 50 4.39 -11.36 3.39
C MET A 50 5.61 -10.44 3.47
N TYR A 51 5.81 -9.58 2.46
CA TYR A 51 6.89 -8.61 2.44
C TYR A 51 6.79 -7.64 3.63
N CYS A 52 5.60 -7.13 3.92
CA CYS A 52 5.36 -6.28 5.08
C CYS A 52 5.72 -7.01 6.40
N MET A 53 5.31 -8.26 6.54
CA MET A 53 5.64 -9.10 7.70
C MET A 53 7.15 -9.34 7.82
N TYR A 54 7.81 -9.64 6.69
CA TYR A 54 9.25 -9.91 6.62
C TYR A 54 10.09 -8.68 7.00
N GLU A 55 9.78 -7.51 6.42
CA GLU A 55 10.50 -6.27 6.71
C GLU A 55 10.35 -5.81 8.17
N ASN A 56 9.21 -6.08 8.79
CA ASN A 56 8.97 -5.81 10.20
C ASN A 56 9.50 -6.90 11.13
N LYS A 57 10.17 -7.94 10.60
CA LYS A 57 10.75 -9.06 11.35
C LYS A 57 9.74 -9.74 12.30
N VAL A 58 8.51 -9.86 11.86
CA VAL A 58 7.42 -10.42 12.66
C VAL A 58 7.57 -11.94 12.73
N LYS A 59 7.52 -12.52 13.91
CA LYS A 59 7.58 -13.99 14.08
C LYS A 59 6.40 -14.67 13.38
N PRO A 60 6.62 -15.74 12.59
CA PRO A 60 5.58 -16.42 11.80
C PRO A 60 4.74 -17.38 12.67
N THR A 61 4.15 -16.87 13.77
CA THR A 61 3.14 -17.60 14.54
C THR A 61 1.83 -17.64 13.77
N ASN A 62 0.97 -18.62 14.03
CA ASN A 62 -0.32 -18.71 13.33
C ASN A 62 -1.15 -17.44 13.52
N GLU A 63 -1.17 -16.87 14.73
CA GLU A 63 -1.86 -15.62 15.03
C GLU A 63 -1.36 -14.45 14.16
N ASN A 64 -0.04 -14.27 14.09
CA ASN A 64 0.55 -13.21 13.27
C ASN A 64 0.29 -13.44 11.78
N ILE A 65 0.38 -14.68 11.31
CA ILE A 65 0.09 -15.04 9.92
C ILE A 65 -1.37 -14.67 9.59
N ASP A 66 -2.32 -15.07 10.40
CA ASP A 66 -3.73 -14.81 10.18
C ASP A 66 -4.03 -13.30 10.22
N LYS A 67 -3.39 -12.55 11.14
CA LYS A 67 -3.49 -11.09 11.21
C LYS A 67 -2.98 -10.41 9.94
N TYR A 68 -1.81 -10.78 9.44
CA TYR A 68 -1.24 -10.16 8.23
C TYR A 68 -1.95 -10.57 6.95
N LEU A 69 -2.54 -11.76 6.91
CA LEU A 69 -3.32 -12.25 5.76
C LEU A 69 -4.80 -11.85 5.80
N SER A 70 -5.30 -11.24 6.88
CA SER A 70 -6.73 -10.97 7.08
C SER A 70 -7.40 -10.19 5.93
N GLY A 71 -6.63 -9.35 5.23
CA GLY A 71 -7.10 -8.61 4.05
C GLY A 71 -6.91 -9.33 2.72
N ASN A 72 -6.40 -10.56 2.69
CA ASN A 72 -6.06 -11.30 1.47
C ASN A 72 -6.88 -12.58 1.37
N LEU A 73 -7.70 -12.67 0.32
CA LEU A 73 -8.52 -13.85 0.06
C LEU A 73 -7.90 -14.70 -1.05
N CYS A 74 -7.77 -16.02 -0.78
CA CYS A 74 -7.40 -17.02 -1.75
C CYS A 74 -8.46 -18.12 -1.83
N ARG A 75 -8.94 -18.44 -3.01
CA ARG A 75 -9.95 -19.51 -3.22
C ARG A 75 -9.33 -20.84 -3.60
N CYS A 76 -8.11 -20.85 -4.12
CA CYS A 76 -7.53 -22.03 -4.78
C CYS A 76 -6.76 -22.94 -3.82
N THR A 77 -5.91 -22.37 -2.93
CA THR A 77 -4.86 -23.10 -2.20
C THR A 77 -5.29 -23.69 -0.87
N GLY A 78 -6.43 -23.28 -0.32
CA GLY A 78 -6.83 -23.63 1.04
C GLY A 78 -5.89 -23.05 2.13
N TYR A 79 -5.06 -22.06 1.78
CA TYR A 79 -4.14 -21.32 2.64
C TYR A 79 -2.93 -22.09 3.21
N ILE A 80 -2.96 -23.42 3.27
CA ILE A 80 -1.86 -24.20 3.86
C ILE A 80 -0.51 -23.93 3.18
N PRO A 81 -0.39 -24.00 1.83
CA PRO A 81 0.86 -23.67 1.14
C PRO A 81 1.31 -22.22 1.38
N ILE A 82 0.38 -21.28 1.44
CA ILE A 82 0.66 -19.87 1.74
C ILE A 82 1.23 -19.71 3.16
N LYS A 83 0.60 -20.35 4.16
CA LYS A 83 1.10 -20.33 5.56
C LYS A 83 2.49 -20.96 5.66
N ASN A 84 2.74 -22.04 4.92
CA ASN A 84 4.08 -22.67 4.84
C ASN A 84 5.09 -21.71 4.18
N SER A 85 4.72 -21.01 3.11
CA SER A 85 5.57 -19.99 2.49
C SER A 85 5.99 -18.91 3.51
N ILE A 86 5.06 -18.44 4.34
CA ILE A 86 5.36 -17.43 5.37
C ILE A 86 6.34 -17.97 6.42
N LYS A 87 6.18 -19.22 6.84
CA LYS A 87 7.11 -19.86 7.79
C LYS A 87 8.49 -20.04 7.18
N ASN A 88 8.55 -20.37 5.90
CA ASN A 88 9.80 -20.66 5.18
C ASN A 88 10.56 -19.41 4.73
N MET A 89 9.88 -18.25 4.55
CA MET A 89 10.53 -17.05 3.98
C MET A 89 11.73 -16.54 4.78
N TYR A 90 11.80 -16.83 6.07
CA TYR A 90 12.92 -16.44 6.94
C TYR A 90 14.16 -17.33 6.79
N ASN A 91 14.04 -18.48 6.11
CA ASN A 91 15.16 -19.38 5.84
C ASN A 91 16.06 -18.87 4.71
N TYR A 92 15.59 -17.89 3.93
CA TYR A 92 16.35 -17.34 2.81
C TYR A 92 17.05 -16.03 3.22
N LYS A 93 18.30 -15.89 2.76
CA LYS A 93 19.08 -14.67 2.99
C LYS A 93 18.46 -13.50 2.20
N LYS A 94 18.32 -12.35 2.85
CA LYS A 94 17.93 -11.12 2.20
C LYS A 94 19.10 -10.54 1.41
N ASN A 95 18.88 -10.21 0.17
CA ASN A 95 19.79 -9.35 -0.58
C ASN A 95 19.68 -7.93 0.00
N ASN A 96 20.82 -7.34 0.38
CA ASN A 96 20.87 -6.02 1.03
C ASN A 96 20.19 -4.96 0.14
N SER A 97 19.06 -4.45 0.58
CA SER A 97 18.43 -3.28 0.00
C SER A 97 18.96 -2.01 0.68
N ASN A 98 19.32 -0.99 -0.09
CA ASN A 98 19.86 0.30 0.37
C ASN A 98 18.74 1.18 0.99
N GLN A 99 18.05 0.70 2.02
CA GLN A 99 16.93 1.41 2.67
C GLN A 99 17.33 2.78 3.24
N ASN A 100 18.58 2.92 3.72
CA ASN A 100 19.07 4.18 4.31
C ASN A 100 19.09 5.34 3.30
N ASN A 101 19.41 5.07 2.03
CA ASN A 101 19.38 6.08 0.97
C ASN A 101 17.96 6.58 0.70
N ILE A 102 16.98 5.69 0.73
CA ILE A 102 15.57 6.03 0.42
C ILE A 102 15.00 6.96 1.50
N ILE A 103 15.25 6.67 2.78
CA ILE A 103 14.82 7.52 3.89
C ILE A 103 15.43 8.93 3.75
N THR A 104 16.70 9.02 3.38
CA THR A 104 17.39 10.29 3.17
C THR A 104 16.78 11.08 2.01
N LEU A 105 16.45 10.40 0.90
CA LEU A 105 15.79 11.02 -0.25
C LEU A 105 14.38 11.51 0.10
N LEU A 106 13.58 10.69 0.81
CA LEU A 106 12.23 11.05 1.23
C LEU A 106 12.23 12.25 2.19
N LYS A 107 13.22 12.37 3.08
CA LYS A 107 13.38 13.53 3.98
C LYS A 107 13.70 14.83 3.24
N LYS A 108 14.29 14.75 2.05
CA LYS A 108 14.59 15.94 1.21
C LYS A 108 13.38 16.47 0.45
N ILE A 109 12.32 15.69 0.32
CA ILE A 109 11.09 16.11 -0.38
C ILE A 109 10.42 17.21 0.44
N LYS A 110 10.30 18.39 -0.16
CA LYS A 110 9.58 19.52 0.46
C LYS A 110 8.09 19.19 0.55
N ARG A 111 7.54 19.37 1.73
CA ARG A 111 6.09 19.20 1.99
C ARG A 111 5.38 20.53 1.78
N ASN A 112 5.05 20.82 0.55
CA ASN A 112 4.26 21.98 0.18
C ASN A 112 2.80 21.55 -0.05
N ASP A 113 1.87 22.46 0.20
CA ASP A 113 0.48 22.23 -0.18
C ASP A 113 0.38 22.01 -1.69
N ILE A 114 -0.45 21.08 -2.11
CA ILE A 114 -0.61 20.67 -3.49
C ILE A 114 -2.09 20.77 -3.86
N MET A 115 -2.37 21.39 -4.99
CA MET A 115 -3.65 21.32 -5.65
C MET A 115 -3.43 20.75 -7.05
N ILE A 116 -4.16 19.70 -7.36
CA ILE A 116 -4.18 19.11 -8.72
C ILE A 116 -5.60 19.22 -9.24
N GLU A 117 -5.75 19.78 -10.41
CA GLU A 117 -7.04 20.02 -11.03
C GLU A 117 -7.05 19.44 -12.45
N ASN A 118 -8.15 18.84 -12.80
CA ASN A 118 -8.52 18.53 -14.17
C ASN A 118 -9.92 19.12 -14.47
N ASN A 119 -10.47 18.89 -15.65
CA ASN A 119 -11.75 19.46 -16.08
C ASN A 119 -12.93 19.15 -15.15
N GLU A 120 -12.86 18.08 -14.35
CA GLU A 120 -13.99 17.56 -13.57
C GLU A 120 -13.73 17.49 -12.08
N SER A 121 -12.46 17.42 -11.66
CA SER A 121 -12.10 17.09 -10.27
C SER A 121 -10.90 17.88 -9.78
N ARG A 122 -10.93 18.23 -8.50
CA ARG A 122 -9.82 18.86 -7.78
C ARG A 122 -9.39 17.99 -6.62
N PHE A 123 -8.09 17.85 -6.44
CA PHE A 123 -7.50 17.11 -5.33
C PHE A 123 -6.57 18.03 -4.54
N PHE A 124 -6.82 18.14 -3.24
CA PHE A 124 -6.09 19.03 -2.34
C PHE A 124 -5.30 18.21 -1.32
N VAL A 125 -4.03 18.54 -1.16
CA VAL A 125 -3.18 18.05 -0.08
C VAL A 125 -2.68 19.24 0.72
N HIS A 126 -3.08 19.34 1.97
CA HIS A 126 -2.60 20.37 2.88
C HIS A 126 -1.71 19.73 3.96
N TYR A 127 -0.61 20.38 4.26
CA TYR A 127 0.27 20.02 5.38
C TYR A 127 0.01 20.90 6.63
N ASN A 128 -0.90 21.86 6.49
CA ASN A 128 -1.27 22.81 7.53
C ASN A 128 -2.79 22.78 7.72
N LEU A 129 -3.24 22.52 8.96
CA LEU A 129 -4.66 22.43 9.29
C LEU A 129 -5.43 23.73 9.00
N LYS A 130 -4.83 24.90 9.22
CA LYS A 130 -5.48 26.19 8.95
C LYS A 130 -5.77 26.36 7.45
N GLY A 131 -4.83 26.00 6.59
CA GLY A 131 -4.99 26.02 5.14
C GLY A 131 -6.09 25.04 4.69
N LEU A 132 -6.07 23.82 5.24
CA LEU A 132 -7.09 22.81 4.98
C LEU A 132 -8.50 23.33 5.28
N ILE A 133 -8.71 23.84 6.49
CA ILE A 133 -10.03 24.32 6.92
C ILE A 133 -10.50 25.47 6.02
N LYS A 134 -9.62 26.44 5.74
CA LYS A 134 -9.92 27.60 4.89
C LYS A 134 -10.42 27.18 3.50
N ASP A 135 -9.72 26.25 2.86
CA ASP A 135 -10.06 25.83 1.50
C ASP A 135 -11.23 24.85 1.48
N TYR A 136 -11.36 24.00 2.51
CA TYR A 136 -12.52 23.11 2.67
C TYR A 136 -13.83 23.89 2.83
N GLN A 137 -13.82 24.98 3.61
CA GLN A 137 -15.00 25.85 3.80
C GLN A 137 -15.44 26.53 2.51
N LYS A 138 -14.50 26.86 1.61
CA LYS A 138 -14.79 27.48 0.30
C LYS A 138 -15.35 26.51 -0.73
N ASN A 139 -15.03 25.23 -0.58
CA ASN A 139 -15.40 24.20 -1.53
C ASN A 139 -16.52 23.33 -0.96
N LYS A 140 -17.77 23.74 -1.16
CA LYS A 140 -18.95 22.97 -0.75
C LYS A 140 -19.00 21.63 -1.51
N ASN A 141 -19.61 20.63 -0.92
CA ASN A 141 -19.73 19.26 -1.48
C ASN A 141 -18.36 18.59 -1.74
N SER A 142 -17.44 18.71 -0.79
CA SER A 142 -16.13 18.09 -0.83
C SER A 142 -16.08 16.80 -0.02
N TYR A 143 -15.22 15.90 -0.45
CA TYR A 143 -14.92 14.65 0.24
C TYR A 143 -13.65 14.77 1.06
N LEU A 144 -13.67 14.26 2.29
CA LEU A 144 -12.46 14.09 3.11
C LEU A 144 -11.89 12.70 2.90
N LEU A 145 -10.62 12.60 2.55
CA LEU A 145 -9.93 11.35 2.26
C LEU A 145 -8.83 11.09 3.29
N VAL A 146 -8.85 9.88 3.90
CA VAL A 146 -7.76 9.36 4.73
C VAL A 146 -7.26 8.03 4.14
N GLY A 147 -7.86 6.91 4.52
CA GLY A 147 -7.51 5.58 3.99
C GLY A 147 -8.12 5.27 2.63
N GLY A 148 -9.26 5.88 2.33
CA GLY A 148 -9.93 5.75 1.03
C GLY A 148 -10.64 4.42 0.79
N THR A 149 -10.74 3.54 1.77
CA THR A 149 -11.32 2.21 1.62
C THR A 149 -12.79 2.21 1.21
N ASP A 150 -13.55 3.20 1.68
CA ASP A 150 -14.95 3.40 1.31
C ASP A 150 -15.07 4.34 0.10
N LEU A 151 -14.40 5.50 0.15
CA LEU A 151 -14.49 6.50 -0.91
C LEU A 151 -14.01 5.96 -2.28
N ALA A 152 -13.05 5.04 -2.29
CA ALA A 152 -12.60 4.41 -3.52
C ALA A 152 -13.71 3.57 -4.20
N LEU A 153 -14.70 3.06 -3.45
CA LEU A 153 -15.82 2.31 -4.00
C LEU A 153 -16.78 3.22 -4.79
N GLU A 154 -16.88 4.50 -4.43
CA GLU A 154 -17.65 5.47 -5.22
C GLU A 154 -17.13 5.53 -6.66
N VAL A 155 -15.80 5.51 -6.84
CA VAL A 155 -15.17 5.55 -8.16
C VAL A 155 -15.22 4.19 -8.86
N THR A 156 -14.79 3.13 -8.14
CA THR A 156 -14.54 1.82 -8.77
C THR A 156 -15.79 0.98 -8.98
N LYS A 157 -16.78 1.11 -8.10
CA LYS A 157 -18.03 0.34 -8.16
C LYS A 157 -19.18 1.16 -8.68
N LYS A 158 -19.38 2.37 -8.15
CA LYS A 158 -20.49 3.23 -8.54
C LYS A 158 -20.17 4.12 -9.74
N ARG A 159 -18.90 4.22 -10.15
CA ARG A 159 -18.41 5.05 -11.26
C ARG A 159 -18.75 6.55 -11.12
N ASN A 160 -18.83 7.01 -9.88
CA ASN A 160 -19.08 8.39 -9.54
C ASN A 160 -17.82 9.24 -9.72
N ASN A 161 -17.98 10.45 -10.27
CA ASN A 161 -16.91 11.45 -10.31
C ASN A 161 -16.88 12.23 -9.00
N LEU A 162 -15.74 12.19 -8.30
CA LEU A 162 -15.51 12.93 -7.06
C LEU A 162 -14.96 14.31 -7.39
N LYS A 163 -15.77 15.35 -7.24
CA LYS A 163 -15.40 16.72 -7.72
C LYS A 163 -14.28 17.35 -6.89
N ASN A 164 -14.39 17.35 -5.56
CA ASN A 164 -13.41 17.96 -4.67
C ASN A 164 -13.00 16.96 -3.60
N ILE A 165 -11.72 16.61 -3.54
CA ILE A 165 -11.18 15.65 -2.58
C ILE A 165 -10.09 16.33 -1.77
N PHE A 166 -10.23 16.35 -0.45
CA PHE A 166 -9.24 16.84 0.51
C PHE A 166 -8.57 15.69 1.23
N TYR A 167 -7.28 15.48 0.98
CA TYR A 167 -6.50 14.47 1.66
C TYR A 167 -5.98 15.00 2.99
N ILE A 168 -6.46 14.43 4.09
CA ILE A 168 -6.10 14.85 5.44
C ILE A 168 -5.07 13.94 6.12
N GLY A 169 -4.65 12.85 5.47
CA GLY A 169 -3.64 11.93 6.01
C GLY A 169 -2.21 12.48 6.06
N SER A 170 -1.96 13.68 5.51
CA SER A 170 -0.67 14.37 5.59
C SER A 170 -0.57 15.34 6.76
N ASN A 171 -1.68 15.68 7.40
CA ASN A 171 -1.70 16.53 8.59
C ASN A 171 -1.29 15.70 9.82
N LYS A 172 -0.30 16.18 10.54
CA LYS A 172 0.15 15.65 11.84
C LYS A 172 -0.21 16.62 12.95
#